data_dd06692e9c5644590bd003edc574a338
#
_entry.id   dd06692e9c5644590bd003edc574a338
#
_cell.length_a   1.000
_cell.length_b   1.000
_cell.length_c   1.000
_cell.angle_alpha   90.00
_cell.angle_beta   90.00
_cell.angle_gamma   90.00
#
_symmetry.space_group_name_H-M   'P 1'
#
loop_
_entity.id
_entity.type
_entity.pdbx_description
1 polymer ?
#
loop_
_entity_poly.entity_id
_entity_poly.type
_entity_poly.pdbx_seq_one_letter_code
_entity_poly.pdbx_strand_id
1 'polypeptide(L)'
;KGLKIGQRVGLGWSAKSCMHCKQCLQGYQNLCESLQPTLIGRHGAFAERVRAHWVWVIPLPEGLNHRDIGPLLCGGITVFTPLHEWGLLPTSRVGVVGIGGLGHMAIKFCKAWGCEVTAFTSSASKEEEARAFGAHKVVSSTDSKALAAIAGTLDLIIDTVNVPLDWNGLLGALAGGFI
;
A
#
# COMPACT_ATOMS: atom_id res chain seq x y z
N LYS A 1 -17.19 16.52 5.87
CA LYS A 1 -15.91 16.82 6.53
C LYS A 1 -15.92 18.26 7.01
N GLY A 2 -15.87 18.48 8.33
CA GLY A 2 -15.85 19.83 8.93
C GLY A 2 -14.45 20.43 8.91
N LEU A 3 -13.91 20.77 7.73
CA LEU A 3 -12.59 21.41 7.62
C LEU A 3 -12.62 22.84 8.20
N LYS A 4 -11.54 23.21 8.91
CA LYS A 4 -11.38 24.54 9.51
C LYS A 4 -10.15 25.23 8.92
N ILE A 5 -10.20 26.57 8.83
CA ILE A 5 -9.04 27.37 8.46
C ILE A 5 -7.93 27.16 9.50
N GLY A 6 -6.71 26.97 9.05
CA GLY A 6 -5.56 26.66 9.90
C GLY A 6 -5.41 25.19 10.29
N GLN A 7 -6.38 24.34 9.93
CA GLN A 7 -6.30 22.91 10.19
C GLN A 7 -5.19 22.26 9.35
N ARG A 8 -4.42 21.37 9.97
CA ARG A 8 -3.43 20.55 9.26
C ARG A 8 -4.13 19.46 8.49
N VAL A 9 -3.80 19.33 7.21
CA VAL A 9 -4.46 18.42 6.27
C VAL A 9 -3.45 17.72 5.36
N GLY A 10 -3.84 16.59 4.83
CA GLY A 10 -3.12 15.86 3.78
C GLY A 10 -3.84 15.91 2.46
N LEU A 11 -3.10 15.87 1.36
CA LEU A 11 -3.59 15.72 0.00
C LEU A 11 -2.77 14.64 -0.70
N GLY A 12 -3.45 13.60 -1.21
CA GLY A 12 -2.81 12.52 -1.94
C GLY A 12 -2.77 12.76 -3.46
N TRP A 13 -2.85 11.67 -4.21
CA TRP A 13 -2.79 11.68 -5.68
C TRP A 13 -3.92 12.48 -6.34
N SER A 14 -5.13 12.40 -5.81
CA SER A 14 -6.32 12.99 -6.42
C SER A 14 -6.66 14.35 -5.83
N ALA A 15 -6.90 15.34 -6.69
CA ALA A 15 -7.27 16.70 -6.27
C ALA A 15 -8.75 17.03 -6.54
N LYS A 16 -9.41 16.37 -7.48
CA LYS A 16 -10.81 16.59 -7.84
C LYS A 16 -11.39 15.41 -8.61
N SER A 17 -12.67 15.13 -8.43
CA SER A 17 -13.47 14.22 -9.25
C SER A 17 -14.83 14.89 -9.59
N CYS A 18 -15.62 14.32 -10.49
CA CYS A 18 -16.90 14.95 -10.90
C CYS A 18 -17.99 14.89 -9.81
N MET A 19 -17.88 13.96 -8.87
CA MET A 19 -18.79 13.73 -7.73
C MET A 19 -20.22 13.25 -8.08
N HIS A 20 -20.53 13.02 -9.37
CA HIS A 20 -21.88 12.64 -9.81
C HIS A 20 -21.95 11.44 -10.76
N CYS A 21 -20.82 10.94 -11.29
CA CYS A 21 -20.82 9.72 -12.11
C CYS A 21 -21.05 8.48 -11.23
N LYS A 22 -21.36 7.36 -11.87
CA LYS A 22 -21.61 6.08 -11.19
C LYS A 22 -20.51 5.73 -10.19
N GLN A 23 -19.26 5.84 -10.60
CA GLN A 23 -18.10 5.53 -9.73
C GLN A 23 -18.04 6.46 -8.49
N CYS A 24 -18.23 7.77 -8.70
CA CYS A 24 -18.26 8.72 -7.58
C CYS A 24 -19.39 8.46 -6.61
N LEU A 25 -20.59 8.14 -7.09
CA LEU A 25 -21.76 7.86 -6.24
C LEU A 25 -21.63 6.56 -5.47
N GLN A 26 -20.86 5.59 -5.99
CA GLN A 26 -20.56 4.32 -5.34
C GLN A 26 -19.38 4.39 -4.34
N GLY A 27 -18.73 5.56 -4.20
CA GLY A 27 -17.58 5.71 -3.31
C GLY A 27 -16.22 5.46 -3.98
N TYR A 28 -16.20 5.12 -5.27
CA TYR A 28 -14.98 4.85 -6.05
C TYR A 28 -14.54 6.09 -6.84
N GLN A 29 -14.43 7.23 -6.18
CA GLN A 29 -14.05 8.49 -6.82
C GLN A 29 -12.69 8.44 -7.52
N ASN A 30 -11.79 7.58 -7.07
CA ASN A 30 -10.50 7.30 -7.69
C ASN A 30 -10.62 6.70 -9.12
N LEU A 31 -11.77 6.10 -9.45
CA LEU A 31 -12.07 5.54 -10.77
C LEU A 31 -12.90 6.49 -11.64
N CYS A 32 -13.07 7.75 -11.24
CA CYS A 32 -13.80 8.75 -11.99
C CYS A 32 -13.05 9.10 -13.29
N GLU A 33 -13.69 9.01 -14.46
CA GLU A 33 -13.10 9.38 -15.76
C GLU A 33 -12.65 10.85 -15.82
N SER A 34 -13.33 11.73 -15.08
CA SER A 34 -12.98 13.15 -14.95
C SER A 34 -12.09 13.43 -13.74
N LEU A 35 -11.35 12.41 -13.24
CA LEU A 35 -10.41 12.58 -12.14
C LEU A 35 -9.31 13.56 -12.54
N GLN A 36 -9.04 14.51 -11.65
CA GLN A 36 -7.91 15.42 -11.78
C GLN A 36 -6.83 15.04 -10.75
N PRO A 37 -5.71 14.47 -11.20
CA PRO A 37 -4.58 14.21 -10.31
C PRO A 37 -3.99 15.51 -9.75
N THR A 38 -3.34 15.43 -8.62
CA THR A 38 -2.64 16.58 -8.02
C THR A 38 -1.47 17.06 -8.89
N LEU A 39 -0.80 16.12 -9.57
CA LEU A 39 0.43 16.36 -10.32
C LEU A 39 0.20 16.52 -11.83
N ILE A 40 -0.51 15.57 -12.49
CA ILE A 40 -0.65 15.55 -13.94
C ILE A 40 -1.60 16.65 -14.40
N GLY A 41 -1.12 17.52 -15.30
CA GLY A 41 -1.88 18.69 -15.76
C GLY A 41 -2.05 19.80 -14.70
N ARG A 42 -1.31 19.71 -13.59
CA ARG A 42 -1.33 20.64 -12.46
C ARG A 42 0.11 20.84 -11.95
N HIS A 43 0.28 21.66 -10.91
CA HIS A 43 1.59 22.02 -10.39
C HIS A 43 2.13 21.08 -9.29
N GLY A 44 1.37 20.04 -8.92
CA GLY A 44 1.75 19.12 -7.84
C GLY A 44 1.60 19.72 -6.44
N ALA A 45 2.17 19.02 -5.45
CA ALA A 45 2.13 19.41 -4.05
C ALA A 45 3.52 19.82 -3.48
N PHE A 46 4.60 19.78 -4.28
CA PHE A 46 5.90 20.39 -3.94
C PHE A 46 5.83 21.88 -4.20
N ALA A 47 4.99 22.58 -3.47
CA ALA A 47 4.67 23.99 -3.66
C ALA A 47 4.21 24.60 -2.33
N GLU A 48 4.39 25.91 -2.18
CA GLU A 48 3.90 26.64 -1.01
C GLU A 48 2.38 26.63 -0.88
N ARG A 49 1.67 26.46 -2.00
CA ARG A 49 0.20 26.44 -2.04
C ARG A 49 -0.28 25.42 -3.07
N VAL A 50 -1.36 24.73 -2.72
CA VAL A 50 -2.05 23.77 -3.60
C VAL A 50 -3.57 23.99 -3.52
N ARG A 51 -4.26 23.83 -4.64
CA ARG A 51 -5.72 23.88 -4.68
C ARG A 51 -6.28 22.48 -4.96
N ALA A 52 -7.22 22.05 -4.15
CA ALA A 52 -7.95 20.79 -4.33
C ALA A 52 -9.41 20.95 -3.90
N HIS A 53 -10.27 20.06 -4.40
CA HIS A 53 -11.64 19.95 -3.92
C HIS A 53 -11.63 19.40 -2.49
N TRP A 54 -12.39 19.99 -1.60
CA TRP A 54 -12.39 19.69 -0.17
C TRP A 54 -12.62 18.21 0.18
N VAL A 55 -13.33 17.46 -0.66
CA VAL A 55 -13.56 16.02 -0.49
C VAL A 55 -12.25 15.23 -0.49
N TRP A 56 -11.25 15.66 -1.25
CA TRP A 56 -9.95 15.01 -1.37
C TRP A 56 -8.94 15.45 -0.30
N VAL A 57 -9.29 16.46 0.49
CA VAL A 57 -8.47 16.97 1.58
C VAL A 57 -8.76 16.15 2.84
N ILE A 58 -7.75 15.53 3.41
CA ILE A 58 -7.84 14.61 4.55
C ILE A 58 -7.40 15.33 5.81
N PRO A 59 -8.27 15.54 6.80
CA PRO A 59 -7.86 16.02 8.12
C PRO A 59 -6.84 15.07 8.74
N LEU A 60 -5.71 15.60 9.16
CA LEU A 60 -4.69 14.79 9.82
C LEU A 60 -4.98 14.73 11.33
N PRO A 61 -4.85 13.54 11.96
CA PRO A 61 -4.97 13.41 13.40
C PRO A 61 -3.94 14.28 14.14
N GLU A 62 -4.34 14.79 15.29
CA GLU A 62 -3.42 15.48 16.19
C GLU A 62 -2.38 14.49 16.72
N GLY A 63 -1.16 14.98 16.96
CA GLY A 63 -0.06 14.18 17.49
C GLY A 63 0.77 13.44 16.43
N LEU A 64 0.33 13.37 15.17
CA LEU A 64 1.16 12.82 14.11
C LEU A 64 2.27 13.79 13.68
N ASN A 65 3.48 13.26 13.52
CA ASN A 65 4.58 14.04 12.97
C ASN A 65 4.34 14.31 11.47
N HIS A 66 4.14 15.56 11.10
CA HIS A 66 3.83 15.96 9.73
C HIS A 66 4.95 15.65 8.72
N ARG A 67 6.19 15.44 9.18
CA ARG A 67 7.32 15.09 8.30
C ARG A 67 7.20 13.65 7.77
N ASP A 68 6.52 12.77 8.51
CA ASP A 68 6.46 11.34 8.22
C ASP A 68 5.15 10.93 7.51
N ILE A 69 4.17 11.84 7.43
CA ILE A 69 2.83 11.54 6.90
C ILE A 69 2.79 11.50 5.36
N GLY A 70 3.61 12.30 4.68
CA GLY A 70 3.56 12.44 3.23
C GLY A 70 3.50 11.09 2.49
N PRO A 71 4.42 10.15 2.74
CA PRO A 71 4.42 8.83 2.11
C PRO A 71 3.14 8.01 2.37
N LEU A 72 2.46 8.20 3.51
CA LEU A 72 1.23 7.46 3.83
C LEU A 72 0.06 7.84 2.92
N LEU A 73 0.07 9.05 2.34
CA LEU A 73 -0.99 9.55 1.45
C LEU A 73 -0.88 9.01 0.01
N CYS A 74 0.16 8.26 -0.28
CA CYS A 74 0.38 7.57 -1.56
C CYS A 74 0.72 6.10 -1.31
N GLY A 75 1.99 5.79 -1.01
CA GLY A 75 2.45 4.42 -0.78
C GLY A 75 1.72 3.73 0.37
N GLY A 76 1.46 4.46 1.46
CA GLY A 76 0.73 3.92 2.60
C GLY A 76 -0.67 3.44 2.22
N ILE A 77 -1.50 4.31 1.65
CA ILE A 77 -2.86 3.91 1.25
C ILE A 77 -2.85 2.82 0.17
N THR A 78 -1.88 2.85 -0.75
CA THR A 78 -1.77 1.85 -1.82
C THR A 78 -1.62 0.43 -1.27
N VAL A 79 -0.77 0.24 -0.27
CA VAL A 79 -0.54 -1.08 0.33
C VAL A 79 -1.50 -1.41 1.46
N PHE A 80 -2.19 -0.42 2.03
CA PHE A 80 -3.22 -0.62 3.05
C PHE A 80 -4.56 -1.05 2.43
N THR A 81 -4.93 -0.49 1.28
CA THR A 81 -6.21 -0.76 0.61
C THR A 81 -6.47 -2.25 0.39
N PRO A 82 -5.52 -3.08 -0.10
CA PRO A 82 -5.74 -4.52 -0.24
C PRO A 82 -6.12 -5.23 1.07
N LEU A 83 -5.55 -4.83 2.19
CA LEU A 83 -5.86 -5.43 3.50
C LEU A 83 -7.34 -5.23 3.86
N HIS A 84 -7.87 -4.04 3.57
CA HIS A 84 -9.25 -3.67 3.86
C HIS A 84 -10.24 -4.24 2.84
N GLU A 85 -9.97 -4.08 1.53
CA GLU A 85 -10.90 -4.42 0.44
C GLU A 85 -11.12 -5.94 0.31
N TRP A 86 -10.10 -6.74 0.57
CA TRP A 86 -10.21 -8.20 0.52
C TRP A 86 -10.45 -8.85 1.88
N GLY A 87 -10.80 -8.06 2.89
CA GLY A 87 -11.24 -8.55 4.19
C GLY A 87 -10.21 -9.44 4.89
N LEU A 88 -8.92 -9.07 4.82
CA LEU A 88 -7.89 -9.81 5.52
C LEU A 88 -8.17 -9.87 7.02
N LEU A 89 -8.04 -11.06 7.56
CA LEU A 89 -8.14 -11.32 8.99
C LEU A 89 -6.78 -11.10 9.68
N PRO A 90 -6.77 -10.77 10.97
CA PRO A 90 -5.53 -10.71 11.75
C PRO A 90 -4.73 -12.02 11.78
N THR A 91 -5.38 -13.15 11.46
CA THR A 91 -4.74 -14.48 11.36
C THR A 91 -4.26 -14.83 9.96
N SER A 92 -4.44 -13.94 8.98
CA SER A 92 -4.03 -14.18 7.59
C SER A 92 -2.50 -14.21 7.45
N ARG A 93 -2.03 -15.02 6.51
CA ARG A 93 -0.62 -15.19 6.16
C ARG A 93 -0.35 -14.41 4.87
N VAL A 94 0.43 -13.35 4.96
CA VAL A 94 0.63 -12.41 3.86
C VAL A 94 2.07 -12.42 3.38
N GLY A 95 2.24 -12.61 2.07
CA GLY A 95 3.51 -12.43 1.37
C GLY A 95 3.67 -10.98 0.90
N VAL A 96 4.86 -10.41 1.07
CA VAL A 96 5.20 -9.09 0.52
C VAL A 96 6.45 -9.25 -0.35
N VAL A 97 6.32 -8.97 -1.64
CA VAL A 97 7.42 -9.06 -2.59
C VAL A 97 8.08 -7.69 -2.72
N GLY A 98 9.39 -7.66 -2.41
CA GLY A 98 10.20 -6.44 -2.40
C GLY A 98 10.18 -5.71 -1.07
N ILE A 99 11.35 -5.13 -0.72
CA ILE A 99 11.58 -4.41 0.54
C ILE A 99 12.10 -3.01 0.21
N GLY A 100 11.28 -2.29 -0.56
CA GLY A 100 11.50 -0.91 -0.94
C GLY A 100 10.52 0.01 -0.22
N GLY A 101 10.26 1.20 -0.82
CA GLY A 101 9.36 2.21 -0.27
C GLY A 101 7.94 1.73 -0.01
N LEU A 102 7.36 0.93 -0.92
CA LEU A 102 6.04 0.32 -0.73
C LEU A 102 6.12 -0.91 0.18
N GLY A 103 7.07 -1.82 -0.09
CA GLY A 103 7.15 -3.10 0.62
C GLY A 103 7.37 -2.95 2.12
N HIS A 104 8.23 -2.02 2.57
CA HIS A 104 8.40 -1.81 4.01
C HIS A 104 7.12 -1.31 4.69
N MET A 105 6.31 -0.47 4.02
CA MET A 105 5.00 -0.04 4.53
C MET A 105 4.02 -1.22 4.56
N ALA A 106 3.99 -2.06 3.50
CA ALA A 106 3.15 -3.26 3.46
C ALA A 106 3.47 -4.19 4.64
N ILE A 107 4.76 -4.48 4.88
CA ILE A 107 5.20 -5.31 6.01
C ILE A 107 4.71 -4.73 7.35
N LYS A 108 4.91 -3.42 7.57
CA LYS A 108 4.49 -2.75 8.80
C LYS A 108 2.97 -2.75 8.99
N PHE A 109 2.20 -2.49 7.93
CA PHE A 109 0.74 -2.53 8.01
C PHE A 109 0.22 -3.95 8.26
N CYS A 110 0.71 -4.95 7.52
CA CYS A 110 0.33 -6.35 7.74
C CYS A 110 0.65 -6.80 9.17
N LYS A 111 1.84 -6.44 9.69
CA LYS A 111 2.22 -6.72 11.07
C LYS A 111 1.30 -6.05 12.07
N ALA A 112 1.00 -4.76 11.88
CA ALA A 112 0.09 -4.01 12.76
C ALA A 112 -1.35 -4.52 12.69
N TRP A 113 -1.77 -5.07 11.54
CA TRP A 113 -3.06 -5.71 11.34
C TRP A 113 -3.17 -7.04 12.11
N GLY A 114 -2.05 -7.67 12.43
CA GLY A 114 -1.95 -8.95 13.15
C GLY A 114 -1.57 -10.13 12.27
N CYS A 115 -1.33 -9.91 10.96
CA CYS A 115 -1.00 -10.97 10.01
C CYS A 115 0.37 -11.61 10.28
N GLU A 116 0.52 -12.89 9.91
CA GLU A 116 1.83 -13.51 9.74
C GLU A 116 2.45 -13.05 8.42
N VAL A 117 3.59 -12.37 8.47
CA VAL A 117 4.21 -11.74 7.30
C VAL A 117 5.41 -12.51 6.81
N THR A 118 5.41 -12.91 5.54
CA THR A 118 6.56 -13.45 4.80
C THR A 118 7.05 -12.39 3.81
N ALA A 119 8.28 -11.91 3.97
CA ALA A 119 8.89 -10.98 3.03
C ALA A 119 9.70 -11.74 1.97
N PHE A 120 9.55 -11.35 0.71
CA PHE A 120 10.33 -11.90 -0.40
C PHE A 120 11.35 -10.87 -0.88
N THR A 121 12.60 -11.28 -0.98
CA THR A 121 13.69 -10.43 -1.46
C THR A 121 14.70 -11.21 -2.28
N SER A 122 15.29 -10.58 -3.29
CA SER A 122 16.44 -11.14 -4.04
C SER A 122 17.78 -10.88 -3.34
N SER A 123 17.81 -10.07 -2.27
CA SER A 123 19.02 -9.66 -1.58
C SER A 123 19.04 -10.16 -0.14
N ALA A 124 19.99 -11.04 0.18
CA ALA A 124 20.16 -11.51 1.56
C ALA A 124 20.47 -10.38 2.56
N SER A 125 21.11 -9.29 2.11
CA SER A 125 21.40 -8.13 2.96
C SER A 125 20.15 -7.39 3.45
N LYS A 126 18.98 -7.66 2.86
CA LYS A 126 17.69 -7.07 3.26
C LYS A 126 16.96 -7.88 4.33
N GLU A 127 17.47 -9.04 4.73
CA GLU A 127 16.78 -9.90 5.68
C GLU A 127 16.59 -9.23 7.05
N GLU A 128 17.66 -8.66 7.60
CA GLU A 128 17.62 -7.99 8.90
C GLU A 128 16.66 -6.80 8.89
N GLU A 129 16.71 -6.00 7.82
CA GLU A 129 15.82 -4.86 7.61
C GLU A 129 14.34 -5.31 7.53
N ALA A 130 14.05 -6.38 6.79
CA ALA A 130 12.70 -6.92 6.68
C ALA A 130 12.14 -7.38 8.04
N ARG A 131 12.98 -8.07 8.82
CA ARG A 131 12.62 -8.50 10.17
C ARG A 131 12.39 -7.32 11.11
N ALA A 132 13.22 -6.29 11.03
CA ALA A 132 13.05 -5.04 11.79
C ALA A 132 11.73 -4.31 11.43
N PHE A 133 11.25 -4.41 10.20
CA PHE A 133 9.95 -3.89 9.79
C PHE A 133 8.78 -4.75 10.28
N GLY A 134 9.02 -5.99 10.69
CA GLY A 134 8.02 -6.88 11.26
C GLY A 134 7.74 -8.15 10.47
N ALA A 135 8.57 -8.50 9.48
CA ALA A 135 8.47 -9.78 8.79
C ALA A 135 8.80 -10.94 9.75
N HIS A 136 7.95 -11.97 9.78
CA HIS A 136 8.15 -13.18 10.56
C HIS A 136 9.08 -14.16 9.82
N LYS A 137 8.97 -14.19 8.49
CA LYS A 137 9.79 -15.02 7.61
C LYS A 137 10.37 -14.16 6.49
N VAL A 138 11.57 -14.53 6.03
CA VAL A 138 12.18 -13.93 4.84
C VAL A 138 12.57 -15.06 3.90
N VAL A 139 12.16 -14.95 2.64
CA VAL A 139 12.34 -15.97 1.61
C VAL A 139 13.02 -15.32 0.40
N SER A 140 13.99 -16.02 -0.19
CA SER A 140 14.60 -15.57 -1.44
C SER A 140 13.59 -15.64 -2.58
N SER A 141 13.33 -14.52 -3.26
CA SER A 141 12.45 -14.47 -4.43
C SER A 141 13.06 -15.09 -5.70
N THR A 142 14.36 -15.45 -5.67
CA THR A 142 15.11 -16.02 -6.78
C THR A 142 15.47 -17.49 -6.56
N ASP A 143 15.17 -18.05 -5.42
CA ASP A 143 15.41 -19.46 -5.08
C ASP A 143 14.11 -20.27 -5.22
N SER A 144 14.00 -21.01 -6.31
CA SER A 144 12.82 -21.85 -6.60
C SER A 144 12.59 -22.95 -5.56
N LYS A 145 13.64 -23.44 -4.87
CA LYS A 145 13.47 -24.41 -3.78
C LYS A 145 12.86 -23.75 -2.55
N ALA A 146 13.31 -22.54 -2.23
CA ALA A 146 12.75 -21.76 -1.14
C ALA A 146 11.28 -21.39 -1.40
N LEU A 147 10.92 -21.03 -2.63
CA LEU A 147 9.54 -20.79 -3.05
C LEU A 147 8.68 -22.04 -2.96
N ALA A 148 9.19 -23.19 -3.45
CA ALA A 148 8.48 -24.46 -3.37
C ALA A 148 8.22 -24.91 -1.91
N ALA A 149 9.14 -24.61 -0.98
CA ALA A 149 9.00 -24.98 0.43
C ALA A 149 7.84 -24.27 1.15
N ILE A 150 7.33 -23.18 0.59
CA ILE A 150 6.19 -22.43 1.14
C ILE A 150 4.93 -22.55 0.27
N ALA A 151 4.87 -23.57 -0.60
CA ALA A 151 3.71 -23.80 -1.44
C ALA A 151 2.42 -23.96 -0.60
N GLY A 152 1.35 -23.27 -1.01
CA GLY A 152 0.05 -23.33 -0.35
C GLY A 152 0.00 -22.76 1.06
N THR A 153 0.95 -21.89 1.43
CA THR A 153 1.01 -21.37 2.81
C THR A 153 0.54 -19.93 2.97
N LEU A 154 0.27 -19.20 1.89
CA LEU A 154 -0.11 -17.79 1.94
C LEU A 154 -1.56 -17.57 1.51
N ASP A 155 -2.21 -16.61 2.14
CA ASP A 155 -3.60 -16.23 1.85
C ASP A 155 -3.66 -15.01 0.91
N LEU A 156 -2.62 -14.17 0.89
CA LEU A 156 -2.45 -13.03 -0.01
C LEU A 156 -0.98 -12.79 -0.32
N ILE A 157 -0.69 -12.33 -1.53
CA ILE A 157 0.62 -11.79 -1.90
C ILE A 157 0.45 -10.34 -2.38
N ILE A 158 1.24 -9.43 -1.82
CA ILE A 158 1.34 -8.02 -2.24
C ILE A 158 2.67 -7.86 -2.98
N ASP A 159 2.60 -7.68 -4.29
CA ASP A 159 3.79 -7.37 -5.09
C ASP A 159 4.02 -5.86 -5.16
N THR A 160 5.24 -5.45 -4.84
CA THR A 160 5.67 -4.04 -4.80
C THR A 160 6.87 -3.75 -5.69
N VAL A 161 7.21 -4.66 -6.59
CA VAL A 161 8.37 -4.50 -7.49
C VAL A 161 7.95 -4.53 -8.96
N ASN A 162 8.78 -3.95 -9.80
CA ASN A 162 8.62 -3.97 -11.25
C ASN A 162 9.86 -4.60 -11.91
N VAL A 163 10.07 -5.88 -11.61
CA VAL A 163 11.16 -6.70 -12.15
C VAL A 163 10.62 -8.07 -12.56
N PRO A 164 11.31 -8.83 -13.44
CA PRO A 164 10.94 -10.22 -13.71
C PRO A 164 10.93 -11.06 -12.42
N LEU A 165 9.85 -11.80 -12.21
CA LEU A 165 9.63 -12.65 -11.03
C LEU A 165 9.34 -14.09 -11.49
N ASP A 166 9.64 -15.07 -10.63
CA ASP A 166 9.11 -16.43 -10.76
C ASP A 166 7.64 -16.45 -10.32
N TRP A 167 6.75 -16.07 -11.24
CA TRP A 167 5.31 -16.04 -10.98
C TRP A 167 4.74 -17.43 -10.65
N ASN A 168 5.28 -18.50 -11.24
CA ASN A 168 4.80 -19.86 -10.93
C ASN A 168 5.11 -20.22 -9.48
N GLY A 169 6.31 -19.90 -9.00
CA GLY A 169 6.69 -20.14 -7.62
C GLY A 169 5.86 -19.28 -6.65
N LEU A 170 5.68 -17.99 -6.94
CA LEU A 170 4.89 -17.09 -6.11
C LEU A 170 3.40 -17.48 -6.06
N LEU A 171 2.80 -17.79 -7.22
CA LEU A 171 1.41 -18.25 -7.30
C LEU A 171 1.23 -19.59 -6.60
N GLY A 172 2.21 -20.48 -6.73
CA GLY A 172 2.23 -21.76 -6.02
C GLY A 172 2.26 -21.62 -4.49
N ALA A 173 2.74 -20.48 -3.96
CA ALA A 173 2.73 -20.21 -2.53
C ALA A 173 1.32 -19.88 -1.98
N LEU A 174 0.36 -19.52 -2.82
CA LEU A 174 -1.02 -19.22 -2.41
C LEU A 174 -1.80 -20.50 -2.05
N ALA A 175 -2.52 -20.46 -0.94
CA ALA A 175 -3.36 -21.55 -0.42
C ALA A 175 -4.76 -21.58 -1.07
N GLY A 176 -4.87 -21.37 -2.39
CA GLY A 176 -6.16 -21.21 -3.09
C GLY A 176 -6.79 -19.84 -2.88
N GLY A 177 -6.02 -18.88 -2.40
CA GLY A 177 -6.41 -17.49 -2.16
C GLY A 177 -6.21 -16.58 -3.38
N PHE A 178 -6.47 -15.30 -3.18
CA PHE A 178 -6.45 -14.26 -4.21
C PHE A 178 -5.06 -13.64 -4.38
N ILE A 179 -4.80 -13.22 -5.61
CA ILE A 179 -3.69 -12.32 -5.97
C ILE A 179 -4.25 -10.91 -6.05
#